data_4e3eba4fc03ace53e61385a053427866
#
_entry.id   4e3eba4fc03ace53e61385a053427866
#
_cell.length_a   1.000
_cell.length_b   1.000
_cell.length_c   1.000
_cell.angle_alpha   90.00
_cell.angle_beta   90.00
_cell.angle_gamma   90.00
#
_symmetry.space_group_name_H-M   'P 1'
#
loop_
_entity.id
_entity.type
_entity.pdbx_description
1 polymer ?
#
loop_
_entity_poly.entity_id
_entity_poly.type
_entity_poly.pdbx_seq_one_letter_code
_entity_poly.pdbx_strand_id
1 'polypeptide(L)'
;MAGFKAILGHEQIIEHLQNAVTMDKVSHAYIINGPDKSGKMMLAEAFAQTLECEKLEDVVKNAAQPSDVEPCMECHSCKQAMTKNQPDIIYVRHEKPNTISVDDIRTQVNNDIVIKPYSSRYKIYIIDEAEKMNEQAQNALLKTIEEPPAYAILILLTTNAAAFLPTILSRCVTLNIKAVPDEKIRGYLMRKYQIPDYQADVCVAFAQGN
;
A
#
# COMPACT_ATOMS: atom_id res chain seq x y z
N MET A 1 -8.76 -2.60 -9.20
CA MET A 1 -7.67 -1.72 -8.75
C MET A 1 -7.23 -0.83 -9.89
N ALA A 2 -6.64 0.28 -9.60
CA ALA A 2 -6.16 1.21 -10.59
C ALA A 2 -4.78 1.67 -10.11
N GLY A 3 -3.87 2.05 -11.03
CA GLY A 3 -2.55 2.56 -10.66
C GLY A 3 -2.60 3.87 -9.87
N PHE A 4 -1.47 4.45 -9.62
CA PHE A 4 -1.36 5.70 -8.83
C PHE A 4 -2.20 6.86 -9.40
N LYS A 5 -2.36 6.93 -10.74
CA LYS A 5 -3.18 7.97 -11.42
C LYS A 5 -4.66 7.98 -11.01
N ALA A 6 -5.16 6.89 -10.48
CA ALA A 6 -6.54 6.81 -10.01
C ALA A 6 -6.72 7.31 -8.57
N ILE A 7 -5.63 7.55 -7.86
CA ILE A 7 -5.64 8.02 -6.47
C ILE A 7 -5.70 9.54 -6.46
N LEU A 8 -6.71 10.06 -5.80
CA LEU A 8 -6.87 11.49 -5.64
C LEU A 8 -6.07 11.97 -4.42
N GLY A 9 -5.24 12.96 -4.62
CA GLY A 9 -4.37 13.49 -3.57
C GLY A 9 -3.13 12.61 -3.33
N HIS A 10 -2.44 12.88 -2.23
CA HIS A 10 -1.25 12.16 -1.77
C HIS A 10 -0.05 12.22 -2.74
N GLU A 11 0.03 13.25 -3.59
CA GLU A 11 1.02 13.38 -4.66
C GLU A 11 2.46 13.19 -4.15
N GLN A 12 2.80 13.76 -2.97
CA GLN A 12 4.14 13.62 -2.39
C GLN A 12 4.48 12.17 -2.00
N ILE A 13 3.49 11.41 -1.51
CA ILE A 13 3.68 10.00 -1.13
C ILE A 13 3.79 9.14 -2.39
N ILE A 14 2.94 9.40 -3.37
CA ILE A 14 2.97 8.71 -4.67
C ILE A 14 4.34 8.94 -5.33
N GLU A 15 4.80 10.19 -5.40
CA GLU A 15 6.10 10.54 -5.94
C GLU A 15 7.25 9.85 -5.18
N HIS A 16 7.17 9.79 -3.85
CA HIS A 16 8.15 9.06 -3.04
C HIS A 16 8.22 7.58 -3.42
N LEU A 17 7.07 6.91 -3.56
CA LEU A 17 6.99 5.50 -3.94
C LEU A 17 7.48 5.26 -5.37
N GLN A 18 7.10 6.12 -6.31
CA GLN A 18 7.55 6.05 -7.70
C GLN A 18 9.06 6.31 -7.83
N ASN A 19 9.61 7.25 -7.06
CA ASN A 19 11.04 7.48 -6.97
C ASN A 19 11.79 6.26 -6.43
N ALA A 20 11.25 5.61 -5.37
CA ALA A 20 11.85 4.40 -4.82
C ALA A 20 11.93 3.27 -5.86
N VAL A 21 10.88 3.12 -6.68
CA VAL A 21 10.84 2.15 -7.79
C VAL A 21 11.86 2.51 -8.88
N THR A 22 11.87 3.77 -9.32
CA THR A 22 12.75 4.24 -10.40
C THR A 22 14.24 4.09 -10.04
N MET A 23 14.57 4.34 -8.77
CA MET A 23 15.96 4.27 -8.28
C MET A 23 16.37 2.86 -7.85
N ASP A 24 15.51 1.86 -7.96
CA ASP A 24 15.69 0.50 -7.41
C ASP A 24 16.07 0.51 -5.91
N LYS A 25 15.44 1.43 -5.14
CA LYS A 25 15.66 1.64 -3.70
C LYS A 25 14.39 1.42 -2.90
N VAL A 26 13.68 0.35 -3.23
CA VAL A 26 12.47 -0.04 -2.52
C VAL A 26 12.86 -0.55 -1.13
N SER A 27 12.25 0.02 -0.09
CA SER A 27 12.44 -0.46 1.29
C SER A 27 11.70 -1.78 1.51
N HIS A 28 12.23 -2.60 2.40
CA HIS A 28 11.60 -3.87 2.79
C HIS A 28 10.39 -3.72 3.71
N ALA A 29 10.20 -2.55 4.35
CA ALA A 29 9.07 -2.32 5.23
C ALA A 29 8.56 -0.87 5.17
N TYR A 30 7.25 -0.73 5.01
CA TYR A 30 6.52 0.55 4.98
C TYR A 30 5.41 0.55 6.01
N ILE A 31 5.19 1.71 6.63
CA ILE A 31 4.01 2.00 7.43
C ILE A 31 3.25 3.11 6.72
N ILE A 32 2.02 2.84 6.28
CA ILE A 32 1.13 3.87 5.73
C ILE A 32 0.14 4.24 6.82
N ASN A 33 0.37 5.42 7.43
CA ASN A 33 -0.41 5.92 8.55
C ASN A 33 -1.35 7.03 8.09
N GLY A 34 -2.59 6.99 8.50
CA GLY A 34 -3.56 8.03 8.20
C GLY A 34 -4.98 7.69 8.61
N PRO A 35 -5.92 8.64 8.51
CA PRO A 35 -7.29 8.44 8.91
C PRO A 35 -7.93 7.20 8.27
N ASP A 36 -9.01 6.70 8.87
CA ASP A 36 -9.78 5.62 8.25
C ASP A 36 -10.31 6.08 6.89
N LYS A 37 -10.39 5.14 5.93
CA LYS A 37 -10.86 5.37 4.54
C LYS A 37 -10.09 6.43 3.73
N SER A 38 -8.94 6.88 4.18
CA SER A 38 -8.10 7.88 3.50
C SER A 38 -7.35 7.37 2.26
N GLY A 39 -7.64 6.17 1.77
CA GLY A 39 -6.99 5.60 0.58
C GLY A 39 -5.71 4.80 0.86
N LYS A 40 -5.38 4.49 2.12
CA LYS A 40 -4.20 3.68 2.49
C LYS A 40 -4.08 2.39 1.69
N MET A 41 -5.17 1.61 1.64
CA MET A 41 -5.22 0.36 0.89
C MET A 41 -5.02 0.59 -0.61
N MET A 42 -5.61 1.63 -1.19
CA MET A 42 -5.43 1.95 -2.61
C MET A 42 -3.97 2.27 -2.95
N LEU A 43 -3.27 3.00 -2.07
CA LEU A 43 -1.84 3.29 -2.21
C LEU A 43 -0.99 2.02 -2.12
N ALA A 44 -1.25 1.17 -1.12
CA ALA A 44 -0.55 -0.10 -0.95
C ALA A 44 -0.75 -1.02 -2.16
N GLU A 45 -1.98 -1.14 -2.65
CA GLU A 45 -2.32 -1.95 -3.81
C GLU A 45 -1.71 -1.41 -5.12
N ALA A 46 -1.74 -0.08 -5.34
CA ALA A 46 -1.10 0.53 -6.50
C ALA A 46 0.42 0.32 -6.49
N PHE A 47 1.04 0.48 -5.33
CA PHE A 47 2.47 0.24 -5.15
C PHE A 47 2.83 -1.23 -5.38
N ALA A 48 2.10 -2.16 -4.75
CA ALA A 48 2.30 -3.59 -4.94
C ALA A 48 2.12 -4.00 -6.42
N GLN A 49 1.06 -3.52 -7.07
CA GLN A 49 0.82 -3.80 -8.49
C GLN A 49 1.92 -3.25 -9.40
N THR A 50 2.50 -2.10 -9.06
CA THR A 50 3.62 -1.52 -9.80
C THR A 50 4.87 -2.40 -9.68
N LEU A 51 5.20 -2.85 -8.47
CA LEU A 51 6.35 -3.71 -8.20
C LEU A 51 6.23 -5.09 -8.86
N GLU A 52 5.02 -5.63 -8.93
CA GLU A 52 4.71 -6.93 -9.52
C GLU A 52 4.48 -6.88 -11.05
N CYS A 53 4.56 -5.70 -11.66
CA CYS A 53 4.34 -5.55 -13.09
C CYS A 53 5.45 -6.22 -13.89
N GLU A 54 5.11 -7.20 -14.74
CA GLU A 54 6.06 -7.92 -15.61
C GLU A 54 6.83 -6.99 -16.56
N LYS A 55 6.24 -5.83 -16.89
CA LYS A 55 6.84 -4.82 -17.77
C LYS A 55 7.50 -3.67 -17.00
N LEU A 56 7.78 -3.85 -15.69
CA LEU A 56 8.28 -2.77 -14.85
C LEU A 56 9.58 -2.15 -15.38
N GLU A 57 10.53 -2.97 -15.83
CA GLU A 57 11.79 -2.48 -16.38
C GLU A 57 11.58 -1.59 -17.61
N ASP A 58 10.66 -1.99 -18.51
CA ASP A 58 10.33 -1.21 -19.70
C ASP A 58 9.59 0.07 -19.32
N VAL A 59 8.69 0.01 -18.34
CA VAL A 59 7.98 1.19 -17.81
C VAL A 59 8.98 2.18 -17.24
N VAL A 60 9.92 1.74 -16.41
CA VAL A 60 10.94 2.61 -15.80
C VAL A 60 11.88 3.18 -16.86
N LYS A 61 12.33 2.39 -17.84
CA LYS A 61 13.22 2.85 -18.92
C LYS A 61 12.56 3.89 -19.83
N ASN A 62 11.25 3.80 -20.05
CA ASN A 62 10.51 4.69 -20.95
C ASN A 62 9.87 5.88 -20.21
N ALA A 63 9.92 5.93 -18.87
CA ALA A 63 9.39 7.03 -18.09
C ALA A 63 10.27 8.29 -18.28
N ALA A 64 9.67 9.42 -18.67
CA ALA A 64 10.38 10.70 -18.79
C ALA A 64 10.73 11.26 -17.41
N GLN A 65 9.91 10.97 -16.42
CA GLN A 65 10.09 11.38 -15.02
C GLN A 65 9.53 10.27 -14.09
N PRO A 66 9.95 10.22 -12.83
CA PRO A 66 9.49 9.18 -11.90
C PRO A 66 7.97 9.12 -11.74
N SER A 67 7.28 10.25 -11.83
CA SER A 67 5.81 10.33 -11.77
C SER A 67 5.08 9.64 -12.92
N ASP A 68 5.78 9.23 -13.98
CA ASP A 68 5.21 8.48 -15.09
C ASP A 68 5.24 6.96 -14.86
N VAL A 69 5.90 6.51 -13.79
CA VAL A 69 5.99 5.09 -13.44
C VAL A 69 4.66 4.59 -12.91
N GLU A 70 3.96 3.83 -13.74
CA GLU A 70 2.65 3.25 -13.48
C GLU A 70 2.66 1.76 -13.84
N PRO A 71 1.85 0.91 -13.21
CA PRO A 71 1.70 -0.47 -13.68
C PRO A 71 1.10 -0.48 -15.08
N CYS A 72 1.55 -1.41 -15.93
CA CYS A 72 1.10 -1.45 -17.35
C CYS A 72 -0.38 -1.81 -17.53
N MET A 73 -1.05 -2.35 -16.51
CA MET A 73 -2.46 -2.77 -16.48
C MET A 73 -2.84 -3.89 -17.46
N GLU A 74 -1.93 -4.36 -18.28
CA GLU A 74 -2.19 -5.32 -19.39
C GLU A 74 -1.57 -6.68 -19.16
N CYS A 75 -0.42 -6.76 -18.49
CA CYS A 75 0.29 -8.02 -18.24
C CYS A 75 -0.51 -8.96 -17.35
N HIS A 76 -0.12 -10.20 -17.28
CA HIS A 76 -0.83 -11.22 -16.51
C HIS A 76 -0.84 -10.87 -15.01
N SER A 77 0.31 -10.51 -14.45
CA SER A 77 0.43 -10.10 -13.05
C SER A 77 -0.46 -8.90 -12.70
N CYS A 78 -0.48 -7.84 -13.54
CA CYS A 78 -1.37 -6.69 -13.33
C CYS A 78 -2.85 -7.10 -13.33
N LYS A 79 -3.27 -7.97 -14.25
CA LYS A 79 -4.65 -8.47 -14.29
C LYS A 79 -5.02 -9.29 -13.05
N GLN A 80 -4.11 -10.13 -12.58
CA GLN A 80 -4.30 -10.89 -11.35
C GLN A 80 -4.36 -9.97 -10.13
N ALA A 81 -3.48 -8.96 -10.04
CA ALA A 81 -3.50 -7.98 -8.97
C ALA A 81 -4.83 -7.21 -8.92
N MET A 82 -5.39 -6.82 -10.08
CA MET A 82 -6.70 -6.15 -10.16
C MET A 82 -7.83 -6.98 -9.57
N THR A 83 -7.76 -8.29 -9.64
CA THR A 83 -8.75 -9.22 -9.07
C THR A 83 -8.36 -9.76 -7.69
N LYS A 84 -7.27 -9.26 -7.09
CA LYS A 84 -6.69 -9.74 -5.82
C LYS A 84 -6.30 -11.22 -5.83
N ASN A 85 -5.94 -11.75 -6.99
CA ASN A 85 -5.55 -13.14 -7.21
C ASN A 85 -4.05 -13.29 -7.55
N GLN A 86 -3.26 -12.23 -7.44
CA GLN A 86 -1.82 -12.29 -7.66
C GLN A 86 -1.18 -13.04 -6.48
N PRO A 87 -0.51 -14.19 -6.71
CA PRO A 87 -0.06 -15.07 -5.64
C PRO A 87 1.05 -14.48 -4.77
N ASP A 88 1.82 -13.53 -5.29
CA ASP A 88 2.91 -12.88 -4.58
C ASP A 88 2.49 -11.58 -3.85
N ILE A 89 1.20 -11.21 -3.91
CA ILE A 89 0.59 -10.16 -3.10
C ILE A 89 -0.31 -10.80 -2.05
N ILE A 90 0.16 -10.89 -0.83
CA ILE A 90 -0.50 -11.55 0.29
C ILE A 90 -1.21 -10.53 1.17
N TYR A 91 -2.52 -10.65 1.27
CA TYR A 91 -3.33 -9.88 2.20
C TYR A 91 -3.45 -10.65 3.51
N VAL A 92 -2.77 -10.17 4.54
CA VAL A 92 -2.82 -10.81 5.87
C VAL A 92 -4.20 -10.62 6.47
N ARG A 93 -4.86 -11.72 6.80
CA ARG A 93 -6.20 -11.75 7.40
C ARG A 93 -6.10 -12.11 8.86
N HIS A 94 -7.01 -11.60 9.67
CA HIS A 94 -7.12 -11.98 11.06
C HIS A 94 -8.52 -12.57 11.35
N GLU A 95 -8.57 -13.61 12.15
CA GLU A 95 -9.83 -14.29 12.51
C GLU A 95 -10.65 -13.44 13.49
N LYS A 96 -9.97 -12.75 14.41
CA LYS A 96 -10.60 -11.92 15.43
C LYS A 96 -10.77 -10.49 14.95
N PRO A 97 -11.96 -9.89 15.01
CA PRO A 97 -12.23 -8.58 14.42
C PRO A 97 -11.40 -7.43 15.03
N ASN A 98 -10.94 -7.58 16.28
CA ASN A 98 -10.26 -6.51 17.02
C ASN A 98 -8.79 -6.82 17.36
N THR A 99 -8.22 -7.92 16.89
CA THR A 99 -6.87 -8.31 17.25
C THR A 99 -6.22 -9.14 16.16
N ILE A 100 -5.03 -8.74 15.76
CA ILE A 100 -4.12 -9.56 14.95
C ILE A 100 -3.24 -10.32 15.94
N SER A 101 -3.35 -11.62 15.95
CA SER A 101 -2.64 -12.49 16.88
C SER A 101 -1.23 -12.82 16.40
N VAL A 102 -0.41 -13.35 17.30
CA VAL A 102 0.91 -13.86 16.94
C VAL A 102 0.84 -15.02 15.94
N ASP A 103 -0.23 -15.84 16.03
CA ASP A 103 -0.39 -16.98 15.13
C ASP A 103 -0.79 -16.53 13.71
N ASP A 104 -1.57 -15.44 13.57
CA ASP A 104 -1.86 -14.83 12.27
C ASP A 104 -0.56 -14.40 11.57
N ILE A 105 0.34 -13.73 12.30
CA ILE A 105 1.63 -13.27 11.76
C ILE A 105 2.56 -14.44 11.47
N ARG A 106 2.66 -15.41 12.38
CA ARG A 106 3.52 -16.58 12.16
C ARG A 106 3.12 -17.38 10.95
N THR A 107 1.82 -17.66 10.82
CA THR A 107 1.31 -18.52 9.75
C THR A 107 1.36 -17.84 8.40
N GLN A 108 0.87 -16.60 8.31
CA GLN A 108 0.69 -15.92 7.04
C GLN A 108 1.91 -15.10 6.58
N VAL A 109 2.82 -14.75 7.50
CA VAL A 109 4.03 -13.97 7.17
C VAL A 109 5.28 -14.81 7.40
N ASN A 110 5.59 -15.17 8.66
CA ASN A 110 6.90 -15.74 9.00
C ASN A 110 7.16 -17.11 8.35
N ASN A 111 6.13 -17.98 8.28
CA ASN A 111 6.26 -19.30 7.66
C ASN A 111 6.24 -19.22 6.13
N ASP A 112 5.51 -18.26 5.58
CA ASP A 112 5.34 -18.11 4.14
C ASP A 112 6.51 -17.34 3.49
N ILE A 113 7.14 -16.42 4.22
CA ILE A 113 8.19 -15.54 3.69
C ILE A 113 9.47 -16.29 3.28
N VAL A 114 9.69 -17.49 3.82
CA VAL A 114 10.84 -18.35 3.44
C VAL A 114 10.66 -18.95 2.04
N ILE A 115 9.44 -18.96 1.53
CA ILE A 115 9.12 -19.44 0.19
C ILE A 115 9.31 -18.28 -0.78
N LYS A 116 10.17 -18.45 -1.78
CA LYS A 116 10.42 -17.43 -2.82
C LYS A 116 9.13 -17.05 -3.57
N PRO A 117 9.07 -15.85 -4.17
CA PRO A 117 7.97 -15.45 -5.04
C PRO A 117 7.70 -16.50 -6.13
N TYR A 118 6.44 -16.67 -6.47
CA TYR A 118 6.01 -17.65 -7.48
C TYR A 118 6.29 -17.20 -8.90
N SER A 119 5.97 -15.94 -9.21
CA SER A 119 6.05 -15.43 -10.57
C SER A 119 6.71 -14.06 -10.71
N SER A 120 7.03 -13.40 -9.61
CA SER A 120 7.45 -12.00 -9.58
C SER A 120 8.81 -11.82 -8.92
N ARG A 121 9.32 -10.58 -8.97
CA ARG A 121 10.58 -10.20 -8.31
C ARG A 121 10.42 -10.12 -6.78
N TYR A 122 9.26 -9.67 -6.33
CA TYR A 122 8.98 -9.43 -4.91
C TYR A 122 7.86 -10.33 -4.40
N LYS A 123 7.78 -10.43 -3.09
CA LYS A 123 6.68 -11.03 -2.34
C LYS A 123 6.20 -10.01 -1.33
N ILE A 124 4.98 -9.54 -1.50
CA ILE A 124 4.46 -8.37 -0.82
C ILE A 124 3.38 -8.76 0.16
N TYR A 125 3.53 -8.38 1.41
CA TYR A 125 2.57 -8.62 2.48
C TYR A 125 1.89 -7.31 2.84
N ILE A 126 0.57 -7.25 2.70
CA ILE A 126 -0.25 -6.10 3.09
C ILE A 126 -1.00 -6.48 4.37
N ILE A 127 -0.72 -5.78 5.46
CA ILE A 127 -1.35 -5.98 6.77
C ILE A 127 -2.22 -4.76 7.03
N ASP A 128 -3.53 -4.92 6.86
CA ASP A 128 -4.50 -3.87 7.16
C ASP A 128 -4.79 -3.82 8.66
N GLU A 129 -5.22 -2.65 9.15
CA GLU A 129 -5.52 -2.41 10.57
C GLU A 129 -4.36 -2.88 11.48
N ALA A 130 -3.12 -2.63 11.06
CA ALA A 130 -1.93 -3.18 11.71
C ALA A 130 -1.75 -2.70 13.18
N GLU A 131 -2.42 -1.61 13.59
CA GLU A 131 -2.52 -1.20 15.00
C GLU A 131 -3.22 -2.22 15.89
N LYS A 132 -3.97 -3.17 15.31
CA LYS A 132 -4.60 -4.27 16.06
C LYS A 132 -3.64 -5.40 16.42
N MET A 133 -2.40 -5.36 15.95
CA MET A 133 -1.38 -6.33 16.36
C MET A 133 -1.11 -6.19 17.86
N ASN A 134 -1.28 -7.27 18.61
CA ASN A 134 -0.82 -7.31 19.99
C ASN A 134 0.72 -7.30 20.04
N GLU A 135 1.28 -7.03 21.21
CA GLU A 135 2.74 -6.93 21.39
C GLU A 135 3.48 -8.19 20.94
N GLN A 136 2.89 -9.36 21.15
CA GLN A 136 3.48 -10.64 20.75
C GLN A 136 3.52 -10.77 19.21
N ALA A 137 2.48 -10.33 18.51
CA ALA A 137 2.43 -10.30 17.05
C ALA A 137 3.47 -9.32 16.47
N GLN A 138 3.58 -8.14 17.07
CA GLN A 138 4.58 -7.15 16.70
C GLN A 138 6.01 -7.70 16.89
N ASN A 139 6.29 -8.34 18.03
CA ASN A 139 7.58 -8.97 18.30
C ASN A 139 7.89 -10.14 17.33
N ALA A 140 6.87 -10.90 16.93
CA ALA A 140 7.05 -11.95 15.93
C ALA A 140 7.41 -11.40 14.54
N LEU A 141 6.88 -10.22 14.19
CA LEU A 141 7.17 -9.53 12.93
C LEU A 141 8.54 -8.88 12.92
N LEU A 142 9.07 -8.45 14.08
CA LEU A 142 10.36 -7.78 14.20
C LEU A 142 11.50 -8.58 13.57
N LYS A 143 11.56 -9.90 13.81
CA LYS A 143 12.59 -10.76 13.24
C LYS A 143 12.63 -10.68 11.71
N THR A 144 11.46 -10.65 11.09
CA THR A 144 11.32 -10.53 9.64
C THR A 144 11.70 -9.14 9.13
N ILE A 145 11.42 -8.09 9.91
CA ILE A 145 11.77 -6.71 9.56
C ILE A 145 13.28 -6.47 9.73
N GLU A 146 13.94 -7.14 10.67
CA GLU A 146 15.37 -7.00 10.93
C GLU A 146 16.24 -7.72 9.90
N GLU A 147 15.82 -8.91 9.49
CA GLU A 147 16.53 -9.75 8.53
C GLU A 147 15.61 -10.19 7.39
N PRO A 148 15.10 -9.25 6.58
CA PRO A 148 14.17 -9.56 5.51
C PRO A 148 14.86 -10.29 4.37
N PRO A 149 14.26 -11.31 3.77
CA PRO A 149 14.70 -11.80 2.47
C PRO A 149 14.68 -10.67 1.44
N ALA A 150 15.64 -10.63 0.54
CA ALA A 150 15.81 -9.54 -0.44
C ALA A 150 14.58 -9.29 -1.34
N TYR A 151 13.70 -10.29 -1.45
CA TYR A 151 12.46 -10.21 -2.23
C TYR A 151 11.24 -9.83 -1.40
N ALA A 152 11.33 -9.73 -0.07
CA ALA A 152 10.17 -9.52 0.78
C ALA A 152 9.91 -8.04 1.06
N ILE A 153 8.65 -7.62 0.92
CA ILE A 153 8.20 -6.27 1.23
C ILE A 153 6.98 -6.36 2.15
N LEU A 154 7.04 -5.64 3.26
CA LEU A 154 5.96 -5.54 4.24
C LEU A 154 5.31 -4.16 4.15
N ILE A 155 3.99 -4.09 4.05
CA ILE A 155 3.22 -2.84 4.02
C ILE A 155 2.19 -2.89 5.15
N LEU A 156 2.41 -2.10 6.19
CA LEU A 156 1.55 -2.00 7.37
C LEU A 156 0.63 -0.79 7.20
N LEU A 157 -0.67 -1.01 7.17
CA LEU A 157 -1.66 0.07 7.10
C LEU A 157 -2.23 0.32 8.50
N THR A 158 -2.24 1.57 8.92
CA THR A 158 -2.66 1.91 10.27
C THR A 158 -3.36 3.26 10.34
N THR A 159 -4.21 3.43 11.33
CA THR A 159 -4.77 4.73 11.73
C THR A 159 -4.01 5.35 12.89
N ASN A 160 -3.15 4.58 13.55
CA ASN A 160 -2.40 5.02 14.73
C ASN A 160 -0.99 4.41 14.76
N ALA A 161 -0.02 5.11 14.19
CA ALA A 161 1.38 4.67 14.20
C ALA A 161 1.98 4.57 15.62
N ALA A 162 1.44 5.30 16.60
CA ALA A 162 1.93 5.24 17.98
C ALA A 162 1.60 3.89 18.69
N ALA A 163 0.74 3.06 18.10
CA ALA A 163 0.47 1.71 18.58
C ALA A 163 1.62 0.72 18.31
N PHE A 164 2.54 1.07 17.42
CA PHE A 164 3.70 0.21 17.13
C PHE A 164 4.83 0.39 18.13
N LEU A 165 5.55 -0.71 18.35
CA LEU A 165 6.79 -0.70 19.11
C LEU A 165 7.82 0.24 18.46
N PRO A 166 8.60 1.00 19.23
CA PRO A 166 9.66 1.86 18.70
C PRO A 166 10.65 1.13 17.81
N THR A 167 10.87 -0.15 18.08
CA THR A 167 11.73 -1.05 17.30
C THR A 167 11.21 -1.30 15.88
N ILE A 168 9.89 -1.36 15.68
CA ILE A 168 9.25 -1.43 14.35
C ILE A 168 9.37 -0.08 13.65
N LEU A 169 9.00 1.00 14.34
CA LEU A 169 9.01 2.35 13.77
C LEU A 169 10.40 2.76 13.25
N SER A 170 11.46 2.37 13.97
CA SER A 170 12.84 2.71 13.58
C SER A 170 13.35 1.97 12.33
N ARG A 171 12.66 0.91 11.89
CA ARG A 171 13.08 0.06 10.76
C ARG A 171 12.15 0.17 9.55
N CYS A 172 11.03 0.87 9.70
CA CYS A 172 10.06 1.04 8.63
C CYS A 172 10.08 2.46 8.07
N VAL A 173 9.87 2.60 6.78
CA VAL A 173 9.59 3.91 6.17
C VAL A 173 8.15 4.29 6.48
N THR A 174 7.96 5.34 7.28
CA THR A 174 6.62 5.80 7.66
C THR A 174 6.12 6.89 6.71
N LEU A 175 5.01 6.62 6.05
CA LEU A 175 4.31 7.51 5.12
C LEU A 175 3.02 7.98 5.78
N ASN A 176 2.93 9.29 6.05
CA ASN A 176 1.75 9.87 6.71
C ASN A 176 0.79 10.45 5.69
N ILE A 177 -0.37 9.83 5.54
CA ILE A 177 -1.47 10.29 4.70
C ILE A 177 -2.27 11.36 5.45
N LYS A 178 -2.60 12.44 4.74
CA LYS A 178 -3.51 13.49 5.23
C LYS A 178 -4.84 13.38 4.48
N ALA A 179 -5.90 13.92 5.07
CA ALA A 179 -7.17 14.07 4.39
C ALA A 179 -7.00 14.86 3.08
N VAL A 180 -7.70 14.43 2.04
CA VAL A 180 -7.67 15.15 0.75
C VAL A 180 -8.44 16.46 0.90
N PRO A 181 -7.90 17.61 0.43
CA PRO A 181 -8.59 18.89 0.49
C PRO A 181 -9.95 18.84 -0.25
N ASP A 182 -10.96 19.43 0.36
CA ASP A 182 -12.34 19.45 -0.16
C ASP A 182 -12.44 19.96 -1.59
N GLU A 183 -11.67 20.98 -1.95
CA GLU A 183 -11.62 21.54 -3.31
C GLU A 183 -11.16 20.52 -4.35
N LYS A 184 -10.20 19.64 -3.98
CA LYS A 184 -9.73 18.56 -4.87
C LYS A 184 -10.82 17.51 -5.08
N ILE A 185 -11.50 17.12 -4.00
CA ILE A 185 -12.60 16.14 -4.06
C ILE A 185 -13.73 16.72 -4.91
N ARG A 186 -14.12 17.96 -4.65
CA ARG A 186 -15.15 18.68 -5.42
C ARG A 186 -14.82 18.69 -6.92
N GLY A 187 -13.64 19.18 -7.27
CA GLY A 187 -13.19 19.25 -8.67
C GLY A 187 -13.14 17.87 -9.34
N TYR A 188 -12.77 16.83 -8.61
CA TYR A 188 -12.79 15.46 -9.12
C TYR A 188 -14.22 14.96 -9.37
N LEU A 189 -15.13 15.14 -8.44
CA LEU A 189 -16.53 14.72 -8.55
C LEU A 189 -17.22 15.39 -9.73
N MET A 190 -17.06 16.71 -9.86
CA MET A 190 -17.65 17.47 -10.97
C MET A 190 -17.14 17.00 -12.33
N ARG A 191 -15.83 16.75 -12.46
CA ARG A 191 -15.25 16.28 -13.73
C ARG A 191 -15.61 14.85 -14.07
N LYS A 192 -15.55 13.94 -13.09
CA LYS A 192 -15.74 12.50 -13.32
C LYS A 192 -17.20 12.11 -13.49
N TYR A 193 -18.07 12.70 -12.67
CA TYR A 193 -19.50 12.34 -12.64
C TYR A 193 -20.42 13.37 -13.28
N GLN A 194 -19.88 14.50 -13.76
CA GLN A 194 -20.61 15.59 -14.40
C GLN A 194 -21.76 16.11 -13.53
N ILE A 195 -21.59 16.05 -12.20
CA ILE A 195 -22.59 16.55 -11.26
C ILE A 195 -22.47 18.06 -11.06
N PRO A 196 -23.58 18.75 -10.81
CA PRO A 196 -23.56 20.18 -10.53
C PRO A 196 -22.90 20.46 -9.17
N ASP A 197 -22.47 21.70 -9.01
CA ASP A 197 -21.68 22.23 -7.92
C ASP A 197 -22.28 21.92 -6.52
N TYR A 198 -23.57 22.20 -6.35
CA TYR A 198 -24.26 21.96 -5.10
C TYR A 198 -24.32 20.48 -4.69
N GLN A 199 -24.35 19.54 -5.67
CA GLN A 199 -24.30 18.11 -5.37
C GLN A 199 -22.90 17.70 -4.97
N ALA A 200 -21.87 18.26 -5.61
CA ALA A 200 -20.48 18.05 -5.24
C ALA A 200 -20.22 18.53 -3.80
N ASP A 201 -20.75 19.69 -3.40
CA ASP A 201 -20.60 20.23 -2.05
C ASP A 201 -21.21 19.30 -0.98
N VAL A 202 -22.39 18.76 -1.25
CA VAL A 202 -23.02 17.77 -0.36
C VAL A 202 -22.14 16.53 -0.22
N CYS A 203 -21.64 15.98 -1.34
CA CYS A 203 -20.76 14.81 -1.31
C CYS A 203 -19.46 15.09 -0.53
N VAL A 204 -18.85 16.25 -0.73
CA VAL A 204 -17.62 16.67 -0.02
C VAL A 204 -17.88 16.77 1.48
N ALA A 205 -19.00 17.39 1.90
CA ALA A 205 -19.37 17.50 3.31
C ALA A 205 -19.51 16.12 4.01
N PHE A 206 -20.01 15.12 3.27
CA PHE A 206 -20.08 13.73 3.78
C PHE A 206 -18.74 13.00 3.72
N ALA A 207 -17.90 13.28 2.73
CA ALA A 207 -16.62 12.61 2.54
C ALA A 207 -15.59 12.99 3.61
N GLN A 208 -15.61 14.23 4.13
CA GLN A 208 -14.68 14.73 5.15
C GLN A 208 -13.20 14.46 4.82
N GLY A 209 -12.84 14.56 3.54
CA GLY A 209 -11.48 14.30 3.06
C GLY A 209 -11.14 12.82 2.78
N ASN A 210 -12.16 11.95 2.80
CA ASN A 210 -12.03 10.51 2.54
C ASN A 210 -12.63 10.11 1.19
#